data_06961e69a7af420e9ff668b715ba2404
#
_entry.id   06961e69a7af420e9ff668b715ba2404
#
_cell.length_a   1.000
_cell.length_b   1.000
_cell.length_c   1.000
_cell.angle_alpha   90.00
_cell.angle_beta   90.00
_cell.angle_gamma   90.00
#
_symmetry.space_group_name_H-M   'P 1'
#
loop_
_entity.id
_entity.type
_entity.pdbx_description
1 polymer ?
#
loop_
_entity_poly.entity_id
_entity_poly.type
_entity_poly.pdbx_seq_one_letter_code
_entity_poly.pdbx_strand_id
1 'polypeptide(L)'
;MGEDVGTPNPRKNGEVATDTESNAYNLWVGSDQGVYMSRSIDSGNTWEQTSIRISPIEVISSTFPHTSAGDPGRIAITYLGSENASALGQPNIDGEPWDGNAHYAPSNVSHYLYVTYSLNALDPEPVFHTQRVSADPVQVGSICLNSGDCRDIGGSNRNLLDFNDLHIDLEGRVYIGFADGCTGTCASGNDTTPENSRSRQGSVYYLGNGPSLYESVGDLTEFNTVPEVPDKFVSIHLLPIPFAAMVVLSNPLRIRKK
;
A
#
# COMPACT_ATOMS: atom_id res chain seq x y z
N MET A 1 -17.96 -9.31 21.54
CA MET A 1 -16.49 -9.14 21.47
C MET A 1 -16.01 -10.12 20.41
N GLY A 2 -15.29 -9.63 19.41
CA GLY A 2 -14.74 -10.49 18.36
C GLY A 2 -13.64 -11.42 18.89
N GLU A 3 -13.36 -12.47 18.16
CA GLU A 3 -12.28 -13.41 18.44
C GLU A 3 -10.92 -12.78 18.10
N ASP A 4 -9.89 -13.11 18.87
CA ASP A 4 -8.51 -12.78 18.51
C ASP A 4 -8.07 -13.70 17.35
N VAL A 5 -7.74 -13.12 16.21
CA VAL A 5 -7.27 -13.87 15.03
C VAL A 5 -5.90 -14.54 15.22
N GLY A 6 -5.29 -14.36 16.40
CA GLY A 6 -4.05 -15.07 16.76
C GLY A 6 -2.91 -14.80 15.77
N THR A 7 -2.74 -13.54 15.36
CA THR A 7 -1.71 -13.15 14.41
C THR A 7 -0.31 -13.50 14.96
N PRO A 8 0.39 -14.50 14.43
CA PRO A 8 1.70 -14.86 14.96
C PRO A 8 2.71 -13.75 14.62
N ASN A 9 3.14 -13.01 15.66
CA ASN A 9 4.16 -11.96 15.57
C ASN A 9 3.91 -10.92 14.47
N PRO A 10 2.80 -10.15 14.54
CA PRO A 10 2.58 -9.08 13.58
C PRO A 10 3.71 -8.05 13.74
N ARG A 11 4.38 -7.74 12.65
CA ARG A 11 5.45 -6.72 12.65
C ARG A 11 4.89 -5.31 12.57
N LYS A 12 3.68 -5.15 12.04
CA LYS A 12 2.97 -3.88 11.96
C LYS A 12 1.46 -4.09 11.88
N ASN A 13 0.74 -3.06 12.26
CA ASN A 13 -0.69 -2.89 12.47
C ASN A 13 -1.58 -3.73 11.57
N GLY A 14 -2.59 -4.32 12.18
CA GLY A 14 -3.75 -4.83 11.48
C GLY A 14 -4.51 -3.67 10.84
N GLU A 15 -4.99 -3.91 9.63
CA GLU A 15 -5.90 -3.04 8.91
C GLU A 15 -7.14 -3.84 8.56
N VAL A 16 -8.33 -3.26 8.72
CA VAL A 16 -9.60 -3.97 8.55
C VAL A 16 -10.48 -3.24 7.54
N ALA A 17 -11.03 -3.99 6.60
CA ALA A 17 -12.15 -3.54 5.77
C ALA A 17 -13.34 -4.48 5.91
N THR A 18 -14.53 -3.97 5.59
CA THR A 18 -15.76 -4.75 5.48
C THR A 18 -16.38 -4.53 4.12
N ASP A 19 -16.94 -5.58 3.53
CA ASP A 19 -17.71 -5.51 2.29
C ASP A 19 -19.18 -5.15 2.54
N THR A 20 -19.97 -5.05 1.48
CA THR A 20 -21.38 -4.66 1.53
C THR A 20 -22.28 -5.66 2.28
N GLU A 21 -21.82 -6.89 2.52
CA GLU A 21 -22.51 -7.91 3.33
C GLU A 21 -21.93 -8.07 4.73
N SER A 22 -21.02 -7.16 5.11
CA SER A 22 -20.35 -7.16 6.42
C SER A 22 -19.40 -8.34 6.64
N ASN A 23 -18.91 -9.01 5.59
CA ASN A 23 -17.74 -9.84 5.74
C ASN A 23 -16.53 -8.95 6.03
N ALA A 24 -15.64 -9.40 6.88
CA ALA A 24 -14.50 -8.59 7.31
C ALA A 24 -13.17 -9.22 6.88
N TYR A 25 -12.21 -8.37 6.55
CA TYR A 25 -10.88 -8.74 6.07
C TYR A 25 -9.85 -8.03 6.93
N ASN A 26 -9.06 -8.78 7.70
CA ASN A 26 -8.00 -8.24 8.54
C ASN A 26 -6.65 -8.52 7.91
N LEU A 27 -5.83 -7.48 7.74
CA LEU A 27 -4.49 -7.54 7.16
C LEU A 27 -3.41 -7.28 8.20
N TRP A 28 -2.25 -7.88 8.01
CA TRP A 28 -1.02 -7.59 8.77
C TRP A 28 0.23 -7.96 7.99
N VAL A 29 1.38 -7.50 8.46
CA VAL A 29 2.69 -7.97 8.00
C VAL A 29 3.17 -9.08 8.92
N GLY A 30 3.45 -10.25 8.36
CA GLY A 30 3.94 -11.42 9.10
C GLY A 30 5.41 -11.33 9.49
N SER A 31 5.88 -12.32 10.25
CA SER A 31 7.28 -12.38 10.68
C SER A 31 8.27 -12.59 9.52
N ASP A 32 7.81 -13.14 8.42
CA ASP A 32 8.56 -13.31 7.16
C ASP A 32 8.46 -12.07 6.25
N GLN A 33 7.95 -10.96 6.77
CA GLN A 33 7.73 -9.68 6.09
C GLN A 33 6.73 -9.72 4.92
N GLY A 34 5.97 -10.80 4.75
CA GLY A 34 4.85 -10.90 3.81
C GLY A 34 3.60 -10.22 4.34
N VAL A 35 2.71 -9.77 3.43
CA VAL A 35 1.36 -9.31 3.78
C VAL A 35 0.43 -10.51 3.86
N TYR A 36 -0.33 -10.61 4.94
CA TYR A 36 -1.28 -11.68 5.23
C TYR A 36 -2.67 -11.15 5.47
N MET A 37 -3.66 -12.00 5.25
CA MET A 37 -5.07 -11.72 5.49
C MET A 37 -5.73 -12.88 6.25
N SER A 38 -6.65 -12.55 7.15
CA SER A 38 -7.67 -13.45 7.69
C SER A 38 -9.05 -12.89 7.38
N ARG A 39 -10.06 -13.76 7.31
CA ARG A 39 -11.43 -13.42 6.92
C ARG A 39 -12.42 -13.78 8.00
N SER A 40 -13.49 -13.01 8.08
CA SER A 40 -14.69 -13.30 8.85
C SER A 40 -15.92 -13.15 7.97
N ILE A 41 -16.81 -14.14 7.98
CA ILE A 41 -18.08 -14.12 7.24
C ILE A 41 -19.29 -13.90 8.16
N ASP A 42 -19.06 -13.49 9.41
CA ASP A 42 -20.08 -13.28 10.43
C ASP A 42 -19.90 -11.94 11.17
N SER A 43 -19.48 -10.92 10.42
CA SER A 43 -19.30 -9.54 10.90
C SER A 43 -18.24 -9.40 12.00
N GLY A 44 -17.18 -10.20 11.91
CA GLY A 44 -16.06 -10.16 12.86
C GLY A 44 -16.27 -10.95 14.15
N ASN A 45 -17.36 -11.74 14.26
CA ASN A 45 -17.60 -12.56 15.43
C ASN A 45 -16.64 -13.74 15.52
N THR A 46 -16.39 -14.40 14.38
CA THR A 46 -15.36 -15.44 14.26
C THR A 46 -14.44 -15.17 13.06
N TRP A 47 -13.21 -15.67 13.14
CA TRP A 47 -12.19 -15.48 12.12
C TRP A 47 -11.60 -16.80 11.68
N GLU A 48 -11.23 -16.88 10.40
CA GLU A 48 -10.49 -18.05 9.92
C GLU A 48 -9.16 -18.16 10.65
N GLN A 49 -8.86 -19.37 11.14
CA GLN A 49 -7.63 -19.65 11.87
C GLN A 49 -6.40 -19.75 10.94
N THR A 50 -6.63 -19.98 9.65
CA THR A 50 -5.57 -20.06 8.65
C THR A 50 -5.49 -18.74 7.91
N SER A 51 -4.36 -18.06 8.01
CA SER A 51 -4.10 -16.84 7.25
C SER A 51 -3.68 -17.15 5.81
N ILE A 52 -4.04 -16.24 4.91
CA ILE A 52 -3.67 -16.30 3.49
C ILE A 52 -2.57 -15.29 3.25
N ARG A 53 -1.46 -15.71 2.65
CA ARG A 53 -0.44 -14.77 2.17
C ARG A 53 -0.95 -14.06 0.92
N ILE A 54 -0.95 -12.72 0.95
CA ILE A 54 -1.43 -11.83 -0.12
C ILE A 54 -0.27 -11.42 -1.02
N SER A 55 0.85 -10.97 -0.42
CA SER A 55 2.00 -10.55 -1.20
C SER A 55 2.68 -11.75 -1.88
N PRO A 56 3.16 -11.59 -3.13
CA PRO A 56 4.01 -12.59 -3.78
C PRO A 56 5.19 -12.98 -2.90
N ILE A 57 5.69 -14.20 -3.08
CA ILE A 57 6.82 -14.71 -2.27
C ILE A 57 8.12 -13.92 -2.55
N GLU A 58 8.23 -13.33 -3.73
CA GLU A 58 9.35 -12.51 -4.16
C GLU A 58 9.41 -11.18 -3.41
N VAL A 59 8.28 -10.70 -2.87
CA VAL A 59 8.24 -9.53 -2.00
C VAL A 59 8.68 -9.96 -0.61
N ILE A 60 9.93 -9.65 -0.29
CA ILE A 60 10.63 -10.09 0.93
C ILE A 60 10.62 -9.06 2.05
N SER A 61 10.11 -7.88 1.77
CA SER A 61 9.92 -6.79 2.73
C SER A 61 8.62 -6.08 2.43
N SER A 62 7.75 -5.93 3.42
CA SER A 62 6.48 -5.22 3.27
C SER A 62 6.19 -4.34 4.47
N THR A 63 5.46 -3.24 4.24
CA THR A 63 4.96 -2.37 5.30
C THR A 63 3.76 -1.56 4.82
N PHE A 64 3.02 -0.96 5.76
CA PHE A 64 1.85 -0.13 5.54
C PHE A 64 0.78 -0.79 4.65
N PRO A 65 0.33 -2.02 4.96
CA PRO A 65 -0.79 -2.59 4.25
C PRO A 65 -2.07 -1.80 4.57
N HIS A 66 -2.84 -1.45 3.54
CA HIS A 66 -4.18 -0.88 3.64
C HIS A 66 -5.14 -1.62 2.75
N THR A 67 -6.44 -1.62 3.09
CA THR A 67 -7.46 -2.36 2.35
C THR A 67 -8.77 -1.61 2.27
N SER A 68 -9.49 -1.84 1.18
CA SER A 68 -10.91 -1.50 1.02
C SER A 68 -11.64 -2.65 0.35
N ALA A 69 -12.91 -2.80 0.67
CA ALA A 69 -13.77 -3.82 0.11
C ALA A 69 -15.01 -3.19 -0.52
N GLY A 70 -15.49 -3.77 -1.60
CA GLY A 70 -16.73 -3.45 -2.29
C GLY A 70 -17.81 -4.49 -2.02
N ASP A 71 -18.25 -5.19 -3.06
CA ASP A 71 -19.17 -6.33 -2.92
C ASP A 71 -18.48 -7.55 -2.27
N PRO A 72 -19.23 -8.56 -1.80
CA PRO A 72 -18.68 -9.71 -1.10
C PRO A 72 -17.53 -10.38 -1.86
N GLY A 73 -16.38 -10.49 -1.20
CA GLY A 73 -15.18 -11.09 -1.76
C GLY A 73 -14.40 -10.20 -2.74
N ARG A 74 -14.86 -8.97 -3.01
CA ARG A 74 -14.18 -8.01 -3.89
C ARG A 74 -13.40 -7.01 -3.06
N ILE A 75 -12.08 -7.16 -3.03
CA ILE A 75 -11.20 -6.34 -2.19
C ILE A 75 -10.01 -5.81 -2.97
N ALA A 76 -9.51 -4.68 -2.54
CA ALA A 76 -8.21 -4.15 -2.96
C ALA A 76 -7.32 -3.91 -1.74
N ILE A 77 -6.03 -4.11 -1.94
CA ILE A 77 -5.01 -4.02 -0.90
C ILE A 77 -3.83 -3.27 -1.49
N THR A 78 -3.28 -2.31 -0.76
CA THR A 78 -2.04 -1.64 -1.10
C THR A 78 -1.01 -1.83 0.00
N TYR A 79 0.26 -1.84 -0.36
CA TYR A 79 1.39 -1.88 0.59
C TYR A 79 2.67 -1.39 -0.09
N LEU A 80 3.63 -0.98 0.71
CA LEU A 80 5.01 -0.79 0.23
C LEU A 80 5.76 -2.12 0.32
N GLY A 81 6.50 -2.45 -0.73
CA GLY A 81 7.23 -3.71 -0.79
C GLY A 81 8.57 -3.61 -1.51
N SER A 82 9.45 -4.56 -1.22
CA SER A 82 10.75 -4.73 -1.89
C SER A 82 10.99 -6.18 -2.27
N GLU A 83 11.52 -6.38 -3.48
CA GLU A 83 11.94 -7.68 -4.03
C GLU A 83 13.47 -7.87 -3.96
N ASN A 84 14.19 -7.00 -3.25
CA ASN A 84 15.65 -7.04 -3.22
C ASN A 84 16.18 -8.15 -2.31
N ALA A 85 15.96 -9.40 -2.71
CA ALA A 85 16.41 -10.58 -1.95
C ALA A 85 17.94 -10.63 -1.77
N SER A 86 18.72 -9.97 -2.63
CA SER A 86 20.18 -9.92 -2.51
C SER A 86 20.66 -9.09 -1.31
N ALA A 87 19.79 -8.28 -0.72
CA ALA A 87 20.08 -7.52 0.49
C ALA A 87 19.88 -8.32 1.79
N LEU A 88 19.17 -9.46 1.73
CA LEU A 88 18.99 -10.32 2.90
C LEU A 88 20.35 -10.78 3.45
N GLY A 89 20.52 -10.67 4.77
CA GLY A 89 21.76 -10.98 5.46
C GLY A 89 22.88 -9.94 5.31
N GLN A 90 22.71 -8.90 4.47
CA GLN A 90 23.64 -7.76 4.46
C GLN A 90 23.47 -6.93 5.75
N PRO A 91 24.51 -6.17 6.13
CA PRO A 91 24.38 -5.27 7.27
C PRO A 91 23.23 -4.28 7.07
N ASN A 92 22.30 -4.27 7.99
CA ASN A 92 21.22 -3.29 8.07
C ASN A 92 21.74 -1.96 8.64
N ILE A 93 20.86 -0.98 8.88
CA ILE A 93 21.25 0.34 9.41
C ILE A 93 21.88 0.27 10.82
N ASP A 94 21.68 -0.81 11.58
CA ASP A 94 22.26 -1.05 12.90
C ASP A 94 23.53 -1.93 12.83
N GLY A 95 23.91 -2.38 11.63
CA GLY A 95 25.04 -3.28 11.41
C GLY A 95 24.72 -4.77 11.56
N GLU A 96 23.48 -5.13 11.89
CA GLU A 96 23.02 -6.52 12.03
C GLU A 96 22.58 -7.10 10.66
N PRO A 97 22.58 -8.43 10.47
CA PRO A 97 22.06 -9.04 9.26
C PRO A 97 20.61 -8.68 9.02
N TRP A 98 20.29 -8.11 7.86
CA TRP A 98 18.93 -7.72 7.53
C TRP A 98 18.01 -8.92 7.29
N ASP A 99 16.87 -8.91 7.93
CA ASP A 99 15.84 -9.97 7.92
C ASP A 99 14.63 -9.67 7.02
N GLY A 100 14.71 -8.60 6.21
CA GLY A 100 13.59 -8.10 5.40
C GLY A 100 12.75 -7.03 6.10
N ASN A 101 12.99 -6.71 7.37
CA ASN A 101 12.24 -5.69 8.08
C ASN A 101 12.49 -4.29 7.48
N ALA A 102 11.44 -3.67 6.95
CA ALA A 102 11.52 -2.35 6.32
C ALA A 102 12.08 -1.26 7.26
N HIS A 103 11.86 -1.39 8.57
CA HIS A 103 12.39 -0.47 9.57
C HIS A 103 13.91 -0.40 9.58
N TYR A 104 14.56 -1.53 9.32
CA TYR A 104 16.02 -1.66 9.35
C TYR A 104 16.64 -1.85 7.96
N ALA A 105 15.87 -1.57 6.89
CA ALA A 105 16.36 -1.81 5.54
C ALA A 105 17.70 -1.10 5.26
N PRO A 106 18.67 -1.80 4.65
CA PRO A 106 19.92 -1.20 4.16
C PRO A 106 19.65 -0.06 3.17
N SER A 107 20.60 0.87 3.04
CA SER A 107 20.46 2.07 2.20
C SER A 107 20.29 1.78 0.69
N ASN A 108 20.58 0.57 0.24
CA ASN A 108 20.41 0.13 -1.14
C ASN A 108 19.12 -0.63 -1.40
N VAL A 109 18.22 -0.73 -0.41
CA VAL A 109 16.90 -1.37 -0.55
C VAL A 109 15.89 -0.34 -1.01
N SER A 110 15.20 -0.64 -2.11
CA SER A 110 14.14 0.21 -2.67
C SER A 110 12.78 -0.41 -2.37
N HIS A 111 11.87 0.38 -1.83
CA HIS A 111 10.48 0.00 -1.61
C HIS A 111 9.60 0.69 -2.65
N TYR A 112 8.70 -0.07 -3.24
CA TYR A 112 7.75 0.35 -4.27
C TYR A 112 6.32 0.21 -3.76
N LEU A 113 5.40 0.93 -4.39
CA LEU A 113 3.97 0.76 -4.13
C LEU A 113 3.44 -0.44 -4.90
N TYR A 114 2.80 -1.36 -4.18
CA TYR A 114 2.09 -2.52 -4.73
C TYR A 114 0.60 -2.38 -4.52
N VAL A 115 -0.15 -2.91 -5.45
CA VAL A 115 -1.59 -3.12 -5.35
C VAL A 115 -1.89 -4.57 -5.63
N THR A 116 -2.70 -5.15 -4.79
CA THR A 116 -3.26 -6.48 -4.97
C THR A 116 -4.78 -6.38 -4.90
N TYR A 117 -5.47 -7.04 -5.81
CA TYR A 117 -6.92 -7.16 -5.74
C TYR A 117 -7.37 -8.61 -5.90
N SER A 118 -8.55 -8.91 -5.36
CA SER A 118 -9.26 -10.15 -5.56
C SER A 118 -10.74 -9.85 -5.81
N LEU A 119 -11.35 -10.63 -6.68
CA LEU A 119 -12.79 -10.59 -6.94
C LEU A 119 -13.52 -11.77 -6.30
N ASN A 120 -12.78 -12.63 -5.63
CA ASN A 120 -13.27 -13.86 -5.01
C ASN A 120 -12.55 -14.16 -3.68
N ALA A 121 -12.24 -13.12 -2.91
CA ALA A 121 -11.47 -13.25 -1.67
C ALA A 121 -12.16 -14.13 -0.60
N LEU A 122 -13.45 -14.44 -0.74
CA LEU A 122 -14.20 -15.34 0.14
C LEU A 122 -14.18 -16.80 -0.31
N ASP A 123 -13.70 -17.11 -1.52
CA ASP A 123 -13.61 -18.49 -2.01
C ASP A 123 -12.60 -19.30 -1.17
N PRO A 124 -12.75 -20.62 -1.11
CA PRO A 124 -11.76 -21.51 -0.46
C PRO A 124 -10.35 -21.37 -1.05
N GLU A 125 -10.24 -21.10 -2.34
CA GLU A 125 -9.00 -20.85 -3.07
C GLU A 125 -9.09 -19.47 -3.77
N PRO A 126 -8.89 -18.36 -3.04
CA PRO A 126 -9.01 -17.03 -3.62
C PRO A 126 -7.84 -16.73 -4.56
N VAL A 127 -8.13 -15.97 -5.62
CA VAL A 127 -7.14 -15.50 -6.58
C VAL A 127 -6.77 -14.06 -6.28
N PHE A 128 -5.48 -13.79 -6.14
CA PHE A 128 -4.94 -12.46 -5.92
C PHE A 128 -4.10 -12.02 -7.13
N HIS A 129 -4.42 -10.85 -7.66
CA HIS A 129 -3.68 -10.21 -8.74
C HIS A 129 -2.86 -9.08 -8.16
N THR A 130 -1.54 -9.21 -8.19
CA THR A 130 -0.61 -8.23 -7.63
C THR A 130 0.14 -7.50 -8.73
N GLN A 131 0.26 -6.19 -8.60
CA GLN A 131 1.02 -5.34 -9.48
C GLN A 131 1.84 -4.32 -8.69
N ARG A 132 3.11 -4.14 -9.06
CA ARG A 132 3.89 -2.97 -8.69
C ARG A 132 3.40 -1.78 -9.52
N VAL A 133 2.85 -0.77 -8.87
CA VAL A 133 2.19 0.36 -9.55
C VAL A 133 3.04 1.63 -9.58
N SER A 134 4.02 1.78 -8.68
CA SER A 134 4.99 2.87 -8.81
C SER A 134 6.11 2.48 -9.77
N ALA A 135 6.41 3.36 -10.74
CA ALA A 135 7.53 3.17 -11.66
C ALA A 135 8.87 3.36 -10.92
N ASP A 136 8.91 4.37 -10.06
CA ASP A 136 10.05 4.74 -9.23
C ASP A 136 9.87 4.21 -7.81
N PRO A 137 10.97 4.06 -7.03
CA PRO A 137 10.87 3.76 -5.61
C PRO A 137 10.04 4.82 -4.87
N VAL A 138 9.22 4.40 -3.93
CA VAL A 138 8.55 5.30 -2.97
C VAL A 138 9.48 5.64 -1.81
N GLN A 139 10.38 4.73 -1.49
CA GLN A 139 11.41 4.92 -0.47
C GLN A 139 12.66 4.12 -0.82
N VAL A 140 13.83 4.67 -0.51
CA VAL A 140 15.12 3.98 -0.56
C VAL A 140 15.72 3.97 0.85
N GLY A 141 16.22 2.82 1.27
CA GLY A 141 16.68 2.60 2.63
C GLY A 141 15.56 2.32 3.62
N SER A 142 15.82 2.56 4.89
CA SER A 142 14.92 2.25 5.99
C SER A 142 13.64 3.09 5.96
N ILE A 143 12.56 2.49 6.47
CA ILE A 143 11.29 3.17 6.73
C ILE A 143 11.07 3.19 8.23
N CYS A 144 11.07 4.37 8.83
CA CYS A 144 10.89 4.51 10.26
C CYS A 144 9.47 4.09 10.70
N LEU A 145 9.39 2.97 11.39
CA LEU A 145 8.15 2.40 11.92
C LEU A 145 7.98 2.60 13.44
N ASN A 146 9.07 3.01 14.12
CA ASN A 146 9.07 3.22 15.56
C ASN A 146 9.69 4.58 15.89
N SER A 147 8.91 5.50 16.44
CA SER A 147 9.33 6.87 16.71
C SER A 147 10.47 7.01 17.74
N GLY A 148 10.67 6.02 18.61
CA GLY A 148 11.77 5.98 19.58
C GLY A 148 13.10 5.76 18.88
N ASP A 149 13.17 4.71 18.09
CA ASP A 149 14.41 4.23 17.45
C ASP A 149 14.84 5.12 16.29
N CYS A 150 13.89 5.81 15.62
CA CYS A 150 14.21 6.69 14.49
C CYS A 150 15.14 7.86 14.83
N ARG A 151 15.23 8.25 16.09
CA ARG A 151 16.16 9.31 16.56
C ARG A 151 17.59 8.81 16.59
N ASP A 152 17.78 7.54 16.93
CA ASP A 152 19.09 6.92 17.12
C ASP A 152 19.70 6.53 15.77
N ILE A 153 18.85 6.28 14.77
CA ILE A 153 19.23 5.90 13.40
C ILE A 153 19.42 7.14 12.47
N GLY A 154 19.84 8.27 13.01
CA GLY A 154 20.02 9.49 12.21
C GLY A 154 18.74 10.30 11.96
N GLY A 155 17.62 9.91 12.50
CA GLY A 155 16.40 10.74 12.67
C GLY A 155 15.65 11.17 11.42
N SER A 156 16.07 10.76 10.24
CA SER A 156 15.59 11.32 8.97
C SER A 156 14.58 10.45 8.21
N ASN A 157 14.36 9.22 8.62
CA ASN A 157 13.60 8.23 7.86
C ASN A 157 12.09 8.21 8.12
N ARG A 158 11.54 9.26 8.73
CA ARG A 158 10.08 9.45 8.94
C ARG A 158 9.41 10.27 7.84
N ASN A 159 9.94 10.28 6.66
CA ASN A 159 9.40 11.04 5.55
C ASN A 159 8.04 10.53 5.04
N LEU A 160 7.74 9.25 5.22
CA LEU A 160 6.47 8.65 4.81
C LEU A 160 5.35 8.83 5.86
N LEU A 161 5.69 9.01 7.13
CA LEU A 161 4.79 9.33 8.26
C LEU A 161 3.62 8.35 8.45
N ASP A 162 3.71 7.11 7.96
CA ASP A 162 2.62 6.12 8.01
C ASP A 162 1.36 6.50 7.19
N PHE A 163 1.46 7.45 6.26
CA PHE A 163 0.32 7.97 5.51
C PHE A 163 0.17 7.32 4.13
N ASN A 164 -0.26 6.08 4.14
CA ASN A 164 -0.88 5.46 2.97
C ASN A 164 -2.36 5.26 3.27
N ASP A 165 -3.19 5.38 2.27
CA ASP A 165 -4.62 5.10 2.39
C ASP A 165 -5.14 4.51 1.07
N LEU A 166 -6.15 3.67 1.15
CA LEU A 166 -6.84 3.08 0.03
C LEU A 166 -8.34 3.27 0.19
N HIS A 167 -8.95 3.83 -0.82
CA HIS A 167 -10.39 4.11 -0.86
C HIS A 167 -10.99 3.64 -2.18
N ILE A 168 -12.29 3.38 -2.17
CA ILE A 168 -13.07 3.10 -3.38
C ILE A 168 -14.18 4.14 -3.56
N ASP A 169 -14.42 4.58 -4.80
CA ASP A 169 -15.51 5.50 -5.11
C ASP A 169 -16.85 4.75 -5.29
N LEU A 170 -17.89 5.48 -5.66
CA LEU A 170 -19.23 4.93 -5.86
C LEU A 170 -19.33 3.97 -7.06
N GLU A 171 -18.32 3.94 -7.93
CA GLU A 171 -18.21 2.99 -9.04
C GLU A 171 -17.33 1.79 -8.68
N GLY A 172 -16.80 1.72 -7.44
CA GLY A 172 -15.88 0.67 -7.00
C GLY A 172 -14.46 0.82 -7.58
N ARG A 173 -14.11 2.00 -8.07
CA ARG A 173 -12.78 2.35 -8.54
C ARG A 173 -11.86 2.58 -7.36
N VAL A 174 -10.69 1.96 -7.41
CA VAL A 174 -9.68 2.07 -6.35
C VAL A 174 -8.88 3.36 -6.49
N TYR A 175 -8.72 4.08 -5.39
CA TYR A 175 -7.82 5.23 -5.22
C TYR A 175 -6.83 4.93 -4.11
N ILE A 176 -5.57 5.34 -4.30
CA ILE A 176 -4.50 5.14 -3.33
C ILE A 176 -3.81 6.48 -3.11
N GLY A 177 -3.90 6.99 -1.88
CA GLY A 177 -3.12 8.13 -1.42
C GLY A 177 -1.87 7.65 -0.69
N PHE A 178 -0.72 8.20 -1.00
CA PHE A 178 0.52 7.82 -0.32
C PHE A 178 1.52 8.97 -0.26
N ALA A 179 2.41 8.89 0.72
CA ALA A 179 3.57 9.75 0.79
C ALA A 179 4.71 9.14 -0.04
N ASP A 180 5.16 9.85 -1.05
CA ASP A 180 6.32 9.50 -1.85
C ASP A 180 7.56 10.16 -1.23
N GLY A 181 8.43 9.36 -0.67
CA GLY A 181 9.68 9.78 -0.02
C GLY A 181 10.90 9.72 -0.92
N CYS A 182 10.73 9.34 -2.20
CA CYS A 182 11.84 9.19 -3.14
C CYS A 182 11.55 9.93 -4.45
N THR A 183 11.69 11.26 -4.43
CA THR A 183 11.45 12.13 -5.60
C THR A 183 12.75 12.71 -6.16
N GLY A 184 12.71 13.30 -7.35
CA GLY A 184 13.85 13.99 -7.96
C GLY A 184 15.06 13.10 -8.20
N THR A 185 16.20 13.39 -7.58
CA THR A 185 17.45 12.61 -7.73
C THR A 185 17.34 11.20 -7.19
N CYS A 186 16.56 10.99 -6.13
CA CYS A 186 16.26 9.66 -5.60
C CYS A 186 15.50 8.82 -6.64
N ALA A 187 14.42 9.34 -7.22
CA ALA A 187 13.62 8.65 -8.24
C ALA A 187 14.44 8.29 -9.49
N SER A 188 15.44 9.11 -9.83
CA SER A 188 16.35 8.83 -10.96
C SER A 188 17.47 7.84 -10.62
N GLY A 189 17.48 7.27 -9.41
CA GLY A 189 18.49 6.32 -8.97
C GLY A 189 19.87 6.91 -8.67
N ASN A 190 19.99 8.24 -8.62
CA ASN A 190 21.25 8.95 -8.40
C ASN A 190 21.47 9.35 -6.94
N ASP A 191 20.48 9.17 -6.09
CA ASP A 191 20.56 9.48 -4.67
C ASP A 191 20.01 8.31 -3.86
N THR A 192 20.90 7.60 -3.20
CA THR A 192 20.62 6.45 -2.32
C THR A 192 20.85 6.80 -0.86
N THR A 193 21.07 8.08 -0.53
CA THR A 193 21.32 8.49 0.84
C THR A 193 20.04 8.53 1.68
N PRO A 194 20.11 8.28 2.99
CA PRO A 194 18.95 8.44 3.88
C PRO A 194 18.39 9.88 3.89
N GLU A 195 19.11 10.83 3.33
CA GLU A 195 18.68 12.24 3.21
C GLU A 195 17.60 12.49 2.14
N ASN A 196 17.24 11.50 1.33
CA ASN A 196 16.09 11.55 0.43
C ASN A 196 14.80 11.92 1.17
N SER A 197 14.77 11.72 2.48
CA SER A 197 13.70 12.09 3.39
C SER A 197 13.28 13.57 3.32
N ARG A 198 14.11 14.44 2.76
CA ARG A 198 13.82 15.87 2.61
C ARG A 198 12.97 16.21 1.40
N SER A 199 12.97 15.36 0.38
CA SER A 199 12.17 15.50 -0.84
C SER A 199 11.02 14.51 -0.82
N ARG A 200 9.86 14.96 -0.38
CA ARG A 200 8.65 14.13 -0.30
C ARG A 200 7.48 14.81 -0.99
N GLN A 201 6.59 14.00 -1.52
CA GLN A 201 5.39 14.44 -2.21
C GLN A 201 4.20 13.60 -1.78
N GLY A 202 3.03 14.23 -1.63
CA GLY A 202 1.76 13.50 -1.57
C GLY A 202 1.38 13.09 -2.99
N SER A 203 1.11 11.81 -3.20
CA SER A 203 0.74 11.27 -4.51
C SER A 203 -0.57 10.51 -4.40
N VAL A 204 -1.35 10.53 -5.49
CA VAL A 204 -2.60 9.76 -5.60
C VAL A 204 -2.55 8.97 -6.90
N TYR A 205 -2.79 7.67 -6.79
CA TYR A 205 -2.99 6.77 -7.93
C TYR A 205 -4.44 6.30 -7.94
N TYR A 206 -4.97 6.00 -9.10
CA TYR A 206 -6.28 5.38 -9.22
C TYR A 206 -6.29 4.32 -10.32
N LEU A 207 -7.20 3.36 -10.21
CA LEU A 207 -7.41 2.34 -11.24
C LEU A 207 -8.02 3.00 -12.47
N GLY A 208 -7.26 3.13 -13.56
CA GLY A 208 -7.71 3.75 -14.80
C GLY A 208 -8.80 2.91 -15.49
N ASN A 209 -8.52 1.62 -15.66
CA ASN A 209 -9.44 0.63 -16.23
C ASN A 209 -9.27 -0.71 -15.50
N GLY A 210 -10.23 -1.61 -15.67
CA GLY A 210 -10.24 -2.94 -15.07
C GLY A 210 -11.51 -3.21 -14.25
N PRO A 211 -11.55 -4.30 -13.48
CA PRO A 211 -12.75 -4.67 -12.76
C PRO A 211 -13.07 -3.70 -11.62
N SER A 212 -14.35 -3.33 -11.54
CA SER A 212 -14.87 -2.62 -10.37
C SER A 212 -14.91 -3.55 -9.16
N LEU A 213 -14.77 -2.98 -7.96
CA LEU A 213 -15.07 -3.72 -6.73
C LEU A 213 -16.59 -3.81 -6.45
N TYR A 214 -17.45 -3.22 -7.29
CA TYR A 214 -18.88 -3.46 -7.32
C TYR A 214 -19.25 -4.23 -8.58
N GLU A 215 -19.77 -5.45 -8.42
CA GLU A 215 -20.07 -6.36 -9.54
C GLU A 215 -21.09 -5.77 -10.53
N SER A 216 -22.07 -5.04 -10.01
CA SER A 216 -23.10 -4.39 -10.81
C SER A 216 -22.57 -3.33 -11.78
N VAL A 217 -21.38 -2.81 -11.55
CA VAL A 217 -20.73 -1.80 -12.40
C VAL A 217 -19.98 -2.46 -13.56
N GLY A 218 -19.42 -3.65 -13.35
CA GLY A 218 -18.61 -4.35 -14.35
C GLY A 218 -17.19 -3.74 -14.48
N ASP A 219 -16.68 -3.71 -15.71
CA ASP A 219 -15.35 -3.15 -15.97
C ASP A 219 -15.39 -1.61 -16.06
N LEU A 220 -14.51 -0.99 -15.31
CA LEU A 220 -14.30 0.44 -15.34
C LEU A 220 -13.55 0.83 -16.63
N THR A 221 -13.95 1.96 -17.20
CA THR A 221 -13.22 2.58 -18.32
C THR A 221 -12.50 3.83 -17.85
N GLU A 222 -11.43 4.18 -18.53
CA GLU A 222 -10.72 5.44 -18.24
C GLU A 222 -11.67 6.65 -18.35
N PHE A 223 -11.47 7.61 -17.47
CA PHE A 223 -12.08 8.93 -17.66
C PHE A 223 -11.54 9.53 -18.96
N ASN A 224 -12.40 9.85 -19.93
CA ASN A 224 -12.08 10.32 -21.29
C ASN A 224 -11.29 11.63 -21.37
N THR A 225 -10.23 11.81 -20.58
CA THR A 225 -9.47 13.08 -20.51
C THR A 225 -7.95 12.93 -20.48
N VAL A 226 -7.37 11.71 -20.60
CA VAL A 226 -5.90 11.51 -20.60
C VAL A 226 -5.51 10.58 -21.75
N PRO A 227 -4.41 10.85 -22.50
CA PRO A 227 -3.94 9.97 -23.57
C PRO A 227 -3.54 8.59 -23.04
N GLU A 228 -3.84 7.57 -23.83
CA GLU A 228 -3.69 6.15 -23.54
C GLU A 228 -2.37 5.75 -22.85
N VAL A 229 -2.50 5.16 -21.66
CA VAL A 229 -1.50 4.25 -21.10
C VAL A 229 -2.22 2.94 -20.84
N PRO A 230 -1.85 1.83 -21.49
CA PRO A 230 -2.58 0.57 -21.38
C PRO A 230 -2.39 -0.06 -19.98
N ASP A 231 -3.49 -0.57 -19.41
CA ASP A 231 -3.59 -1.45 -18.23
C ASP A 231 -2.73 -1.04 -17.01
N LYS A 232 -2.79 0.24 -16.58
CA LYS A 232 -1.96 0.72 -15.48
C LYS A 232 -2.70 1.72 -14.61
N PHE A 233 -2.34 1.73 -13.33
CA PHE A 233 -2.69 2.83 -12.45
C PHE A 233 -2.13 4.16 -12.99
N VAL A 234 -2.96 5.20 -13.00
CA VAL A 234 -2.56 6.54 -13.43
C VAL A 234 -2.08 7.33 -12.20
N SER A 235 -0.91 7.92 -12.31
CA SER A 235 -0.36 8.79 -11.26
C SER A 235 -0.86 10.22 -11.48
N ILE A 236 -1.45 10.80 -10.45
CA ILE A 236 -1.73 12.23 -10.38
C ILE A 236 -0.74 12.83 -9.39
N HIS A 237 0.32 13.45 -9.91
CA HIS A 237 1.24 14.19 -9.06
C HIS A 237 0.61 15.53 -8.65
N LEU A 238 0.30 15.67 -7.37
CA LEU A 238 -0.06 16.95 -6.79
C LEU A 238 1.21 17.76 -6.55
N LEU A 239 1.22 19.01 -6.98
CA LEU A 239 2.35 19.92 -6.76
C LEU A 239 2.74 19.97 -5.28
N PRO A 240 4.03 20.15 -4.95
CA PRO A 240 4.49 20.19 -3.57
C PRO A 240 3.78 21.30 -2.80
N ILE A 241 3.02 20.93 -1.77
CA ILE A 241 2.32 21.85 -0.89
C ILE A 241 3.16 22.01 0.38
N PRO A 242 3.54 23.22 0.78
CA PRO A 242 4.16 23.43 2.07
C PRO A 242 3.18 23.08 3.19
N PHE A 243 3.69 22.43 4.22
CA PHE A 243 2.98 21.86 5.36
C PHE A 243 2.17 22.93 6.10
N ALA A 244 0.93 23.20 5.71
CA ALA A 244 -0.08 23.94 6.50
C ALA A 244 -1.46 24.02 5.83
N ALA A 245 -1.78 23.25 4.80
CA ALA A 245 -3.10 23.34 4.19
C ALA A 245 -3.73 21.97 4.00
N MET A 246 -4.85 21.78 4.65
CA MET A 246 -5.83 20.73 4.40
C MET A 246 -6.19 20.72 2.91
N VAL A 247 -5.99 19.61 2.22
CA VAL A 247 -6.25 19.48 0.78
C VAL A 247 -7.75 19.62 0.54
N VAL A 248 -8.18 20.76 0.06
CA VAL A 248 -9.49 20.93 -0.58
C VAL A 248 -9.30 20.62 -2.06
N LEU A 249 -9.81 19.50 -2.51
CA LEU A 249 -9.93 19.16 -3.92
C LEU A 249 -10.89 20.16 -4.57
N SER A 250 -10.39 21.27 -5.10
CA SER A 250 -11.16 22.18 -5.94
C SER A 250 -10.96 21.82 -7.40
N ASN A 251 -11.72 20.85 -7.88
CA ASN A 251 -11.98 20.75 -9.29
C ASN A 251 -13.15 21.70 -9.61
N PRO A 252 -13.04 22.69 -10.48
CA PRO A 252 -14.18 23.50 -10.87
C PRO A 252 -15.11 22.65 -11.73
N LEU A 253 -16.17 22.11 -11.12
CA LEU A 253 -17.32 21.60 -11.82
C LEU A 253 -17.86 22.69 -12.75
N ARG A 254 -17.59 22.60 -14.05
CA ARG A 254 -18.28 23.38 -15.07
C ARG A 254 -19.72 22.91 -15.12
N ILE A 255 -20.59 23.57 -14.36
CA ILE A 255 -22.04 23.44 -14.54
C ILE A 255 -22.38 24.08 -15.88
N ARG A 256 -22.69 23.28 -16.90
CA ARG A 256 -23.41 23.78 -18.08
C ARG A 256 -24.85 24.04 -17.67
N LYS A 257 -25.22 25.33 -17.59
CA LYS A 257 -26.63 25.70 -17.60
C LYS A 257 -27.22 25.41 -18.98
N LYS A 258 -28.35 24.70 -19.00
CA LYS A 258 -29.29 24.74 -20.10
C LYS A 258 -30.08 26.02 -20.03
#